data_09d5385782a95c5f7e728699b83600ce
#
_entry.id   09d5385782a95c5f7e728699b83600ce
#
_cell.length_a   1.000
_cell.length_b   1.000
_cell.length_c   1.000
_cell.angle_alpha   90.00
_cell.angle_beta   90.00
_cell.angle_gamma   90.00
#
_symmetry.space_group_name_H-M   'P 1'
#
loop_
_entity.id
_entity.type
_entity.pdbx_description
1 polymer ?
#
loop_
_entity_poly.entity_id
_entity_poly.type
_entity_poly.pdbx_seq_one_letter_code
_entity_poly.pdbx_strand_id
1 'polypeptide(L)'
;EELLDIFSLLSWTAAALRAAGWTPADLHLDAIQRIAPTLRMLRHKDGGLARFHGGGRGFSGRLDQALAASGSRGFPQSGLAMGFARLSAGASSVLIDAGALPQGRASINAHASSLAFELTSGRHPVIVNCGSGRRFGEDWRRTGRGTASHSTLVIEDFVSAELGPRLWFSGQRRDALVNGPSEFPSALSLSTAGQKFEGGHNGFLAKTGLTHARTLTLSPDGDLLSGEEVLIAVAARDKLLFDQSMRRQGLQGFSCKLRFHLHPDIVVRIHPTGGQAVLILPNSETWTLSTDATVKLALESSVYLERQALQPRATKQVVLSQSAISYATRINWVLTRTRPPEQLRRERDHEMRYAIQT
;
A
#
# COMPACT_ATOMS: atom_id res chain seq x y z
N GLU A 1 4.74 -11.35 -5.15
CA GLU A 1 4.76 -12.81 -4.96
C GLU A 1 5.47 -13.51 -6.12
N GLU A 2 5.16 -13.18 -7.38
CA GLU A 2 5.85 -13.76 -8.57
C GLU A 2 7.37 -13.54 -8.53
N LEU A 3 7.83 -12.36 -8.10
CA LEU A 3 9.26 -12.11 -7.91
C LEU A 3 9.90 -13.04 -6.86
N LEU A 4 9.16 -13.36 -5.79
CA LEU A 4 9.62 -14.33 -4.77
C LEU A 4 9.69 -15.75 -5.34
N ASP A 5 8.77 -16.14 -6.21
CA ASP A 5 8.80 -17.44 -6.89
C ASP A 5 10.05 -17.58 -7.76
N ILE A 6 10.32 -16.56 -8.59
CA ILE A 6 11.52 -16.50 -9.43
C ILE A 6 12.80 -16.53 -8.57
N PHE A 7 12.84 -15.71 -7.53
CA PHE A 7 13.97 -15.63 -6.61
C PHE A 7 14.25 -16.97 -5.90
N SER A 8 13.19 -17.66 -5.47
CA SER A 8 13.30 -18.98 -4.84
C SER A 8 13.91 -20.01 -5.80
N LEU A 9 13.42 -20.05 -7.05
CA LEU A 9 13.93 -20.95 -8.08
C LEU A 9 15.40 -20.67 -8.39
N LEU A 10 15.77 -19.40 -8.57
CA LEU A 10 17.18 -19.02 -8.79
C LEU A 10 18.07 -19.45 -7.62
N SER A 11 17.66 -19.18 -6.37
CA SER A 11 18.40 -19.51 -5.18
C SER A 11 18.58 -21.02 -5.01
N TRP A 12 17.53 -21.82 -5.23
CA TRP A 12 17.59 -23.28 -5.17
C TRP A 12 18.46 -23.86 -6.28
N THR A 13 18.36 -23.33 -7.51
CA THR A 13 19.22 -23.77 -8.61
C THR A 13 20.69 -23.49 -8.31
N ALA A 14 21.02 -22.30 -7.78
CA ALA A 14 22.39 -21.99 -7.38
C ALA A 14 22.91 -22.94 -6.28
N ALA A 15 22.06 -23.28 -5.30
CA ALA A 15 22.41 -24.22 -4.24
C ALA A 15 22.63 -25.65 -4.79
N ALA A 16 21.73 -26.11 -5.68
CA ALA A 16 21.86 -27.43 -6.31
C ALA A 16 23.11 -27.57 -7.19
N LEU A 17 23.44 -26.54 -7.97
CA LEU A 17 24.68 -26.51 -8.78
C LEU A 17 25.90 -26.64 -7.89
N ARG A 18 25.99 -25.85 -6.80
CA ARG A 18 27.12 -25.94 -5.85
C ARG A 18 27.21 -27.31 -5.20
N ALA A 19 26.08 -27.91 -4.80
CA ALA A 19 26.06 -29.26 -4.22
C ALA A 19 26.52 -30.33 -5.21
N ALA A 20 26.33 -30.12 -6.51
CA ALA A 20 26.82 -30.98 -7.59
C ALA A 20 28.30 -30.69 -8.02
N GLY A 21 28.98 -29.76 -7.32
CA GLY A 21 30.36 -29.36 -7.67
C GLY A 21 30.44 -28.37 -8.85
N TRP A 22 29.33 -27.78 -9.27
CA TRP A 22 29.28 -26.82 -10.38
C TRP A 22 29.25 -25.38 -9.86
N THR A 23 29.87 -24.46 -10.60
CA THR A 23 29.78 -23.02 -10.31
C THR A 23 28.61 -22.41 -11.05
N PRO A 24 27.66 -21.76 -10.36
CA PRO A 24 26.59 -21.01 -11.04
C PRO A 24 27.18 -19.87 -11.89
N ALA A 25 26.59 -19.59 -13.04
CA ALA A 25 26.99 -18.49 -13.90
C ALA A 25 26.87 -17.13 -13.21
N ASP A 26 27.75 -16.18 -13.50
CA ASP A 26 27.78 -14.84 -12.89
C ASP A 26 26.44 -14.11 -13.07
N LEU A 27 25.84 -14.14 -14.27
CA LEU A 27 24.52 -13.54 -14.53
C LEU A 27 23.42 -14.11 -13.61
N HIS A 28 23.50 -15.38 -13.25
CA HIS A 28 22.56 -16.02 -12.32
C HIS A 28 22.74 -15.47 -10.92
N LEU A 29 23.99 -15.36 -10.44
CA LEU A 29 24.32 -14.82 -9.13
C LEU A 29 23.96 -13.33 -9.04
N ASP A 30 24.24 -12.55 -10.09
CA ASP A 30 23.87 -11.14 -10.18
C ASP A 30 22.34 -10.93 -10.11
N ALA A 31 21.56 -11.79 -10.75
CA ALA A 31 20.10 -11.75 -10.64
C ALA A 31 19.63 -11.94 -9.19
N ILE A 32 20.20 -12.92 -8.47
CA ILE A 32 19.92 -13.14 -7.04
C ILE A 32 20.28 -11.91 -6.21
N GLN A 33 21.46 -11.32 -6.43
CA GLN A 33 21.94 -10.15 -5.69
C GLN A 33 21.07 -8.90 -5.94
N ARG A 34 20.51 -8.72 -7.12
CA ARG A 34 19.59 -7.60 -7.43
C ARG A 34 18.19 -7.79 -6.84
N ILE A 35 17.69 -9.03 -6.81
CA ILE A 35 16.32 -9.30 -6.34
C ILE A 35 16.24 -9.27 -4.81
N ALA A 36 17.23 -9.78 -4.10
CA ALA A 36 17.18 -9.92 -2.65
C ALA A 36 16.91 -8.60 -1.89
N PRO A 37 17.58 -7.46 -2.18
CA PRO A 37 17.28 -6.18 -1.54
C PRO A 37 15.86 -5.71 -1.79
N THR A 38 15.35 -5.90 -3.02
CA THR A 38 13.97 -5.55 -3.40
C THR A 38 12.96 -6.33 -2.56
N LEU A 39 13.12 -7.64 -2.43
CA LEU A 39 12.24 -8.47 -1.60
C LEU A 39 12.29 -8.08 -0.12
N ARG A 40 13.47 -7.73 0.41
CA ARG A 40 13.60 -7.20 1.78
C ARG A 40 12.87 -5.88 1.96
N MET A 41 12.95 -5.01 0.95
CA MET A 41 12.25 -3.72 0.99
C MET A 41 10.74 -3.91 0.97
N LEU A 42 10.22 -4.86 0.20
CA LEU A 42 8.78 -5.16 0.09
C LEU A 42 8.24 -6.04 1.24
N ARG A 43 9.08 -6.46 2.17
CA ARG A 43 8.69 -7.28 3.31
C ARG A 43 8.21 -6.42 4.47
N HIS A 44 7.01 -6.67 4.95
CA HIS A 44 6.51 -6.13 6.21
C HIS A 44 7.17 -6.77 7.44
N LYS A 45 7.03 -6.15 8.60
CA LYS A 45 7.58 -6.67 9.88
C LYS A 45 6.90 -7.97 10.34
N ASP A 46 5.69 -8.27 9.85
CA ASP A 46 5.02 -9.56 10.04
C ASP A 46 5.61 -10.71 9.20
N GLY A 47 6.62 -10.42 8.38
CA GLY A 47 7.29 -11.36 7.48
C GLY A 47 6.63 -11.53 6.12
N GLY A 48 5.44 -10.98 5.91
CA GLY A 48 4.73 -11.02 4.63
C GLY A 48 5.20 -9.97 3.64
N LEU A 49 4.96 -10.20 2.35
CA LEU A 49 5.13 -9.20 1.29
C LEU A 49 3.94 -8.26 1.24
N ALA A 50 4.17 -7.03 0.77
CA ALA A 50 3.12 -6.07 0.44
C ALA A 50 2.20 -6.62 -0.66
N ARG A 51 0.89 -6.29 -0.56
CA ARG A 51 -0.17 -6.80 -1.44
C ARG A 51 -0.58 -5.75 -2.46
N PHE A 52 0.23 -5.62 -3.50
CA PHE A 52 -0.03 -4.74 -4.62
C PHE A 52 -0.04 -5.54 -5.93
N HIS A 53 -0.69 -5.04 -6.94
CA HIS A 53 -0.68 -5.54 -8.33
C HIS A 53 -0.88 -7.06 -8.46
N GLY A 54 -1.87 -7.58 -7.74
CA GLY A 54 -2.22 -9.00 -7.79
C GLY A 54 -1.33 -9.91 -6.96
N GLY A 55 -0.31 -9.39 -6.29
CA GLY A 55 0.50 -10.13 -5.33
C GLY A 55 -0.22 -10.37 -4.01
N GLY A 56 0.22 -11.40 -3.27
CA GLY A 56 -0.18 -11.70 -1.91
C GLY A 56 1.01 -11.62 -0.97
N ARG A 57 0.75 -11.78 0.33
CA ARG A 57 1.80 -11.78 1.36
C ARG A 57 2.82 -12.92 1.23
N GLY A 58 2.53 -13.92 0.40
CA GLY A 58 3.32 -15.15 0.30
C GLY A 58 3.03 -16.16 1.41
N PHE A 59 3.55 -17.37 1.28
CA PHE A 59 3.48 -18.37 2.34
C PHE A 59 4.40 -18.01 3.50
N SER A 60 3.94 -18.27 4.73
CA SER A 60 4.70 -17.98 5.93
C SER A 60 6.08 -18.65 5.90
N GLY A 61 7.12 -17.90 6.20
CA GLY A 61 8.52 -18.37 6.22
C GLY A 61 9.18 -18.55 4.85
N ARG A 62 8.44 -18.57 3.73
CA ARG A 62 9.00 -18.80 2.39
C ARG A 62 10.01 -17.75 1.98
N LEU A 63 9.72 -16.47 2.24
CA LEU A 63 10.62 -15.37 1.94
C LEU A 63 11.91 -15.48 2.76
N ASP A 64 11.80 -15.78 4.05
CA ASP A 64 12.96 -15.92 4.93
C ASP A 64 13.86 -17.10 4.51
N GLN A 65 13.23 -18.24 4.14
CA GLN A 65 13.97 -19.40 3.62
C GLN A 65 14.67 -19.08 2.30
N ALA A 66 14.00 -18.38 1.36
CA ALA A 66 14.60 -18.02 0.09
C ALA A 66 15.76 -17.02 0.28
N LEU A 67 15.59 -16.02 1.15
CA LEU A 67 16.66 -15.08 1.49
C LEU A 67 17.85 -15.75 2.17
N ALA A 68 17.61 -16.71 3.08
CA ALA A 68 18.66 -17.49 3.71
C ALA A 68 19.41 -18.36 2.69
N ALA A 69 18.68 -19.08 1.84
CA ALA A 69 19.27 -19.94 0.79
C ALA A 69 20.08 -19.15 -0.24
N SER A 70 19.74 -17.90 -0.50
CA SER A 70 20.45 -17.04 -1.45
C SER A 70 21.85 -16.64 -1.00
N GLY A 71 22.13 -16.65 0.31
CA GLY A 71 23.37 -16.13 0.88
C GLY A 71 23.57 -14.61 0.69
N SER A 72 22.62 -13.91 0.06
CA SER A 72 22.72 -12.48 -0.17
C SER A 72 22.58 -11.70 1.14
N ARG A 73 23.51 -10.78 1.41
CA ARG A 73 23.50 -9.87 2.57
C ARG A 73 23.17 -8.43 2.19
N GLY A 74 22.81 -8.18 0.92
CA GLY A 74 22.48 -6.84 0.44
C GLY A 74 21.36 -6.18 1.27
N PHE A 75 21.59 -4.91 1.64
CA PHE A 75 20.58 -4.08 2.31
C PHE A 75 19.61 -3.48 1.27
N PRO A 76 18.38 -3.11 1.68
CA PRO A 76 17.49 -2.36 0.81
C PRO A 76 18.16 -1.07 0.37
N GLN A 77 18.06 -0.76 -0.91
CA GLN A 77 18.51 0.54 -1.42
C GLN A 77 17.62 1.66 -0.85
N SER A 78 18.20 2.82 -0.60
CA SER A 78 17.43 4.04 -0.30
C SER A 78 16.63 4.44 -1.56
N GLY A 79 15.38 4.86 -1.37
CA GLY A 79 14.52 5.28 -2.49
C GLY A 79 13.44 4.26 -2.82
N LEU A 80 13.03 4.23 -4.10
CA LEU A 80 12.00 3.32 -4.58
C LEU A 80 12.60 1.97 -5.00
N ALA A 81 11.93 0.87 -4.64
CA ALA A 81 12.21 -0.44 -5.18
C ALA A 81 11.02 -0.90 -6.04
N MET A 82 11.23 -1.07 -7.34
CA MET A 82 10.19 -1.44 -8.31
C MET A 82 8.96 -0.51 -8.28
N GLY A 83 9.14 0.79 -8.00
CA GLY A 83 8.03 1.73 -7.85
C GLY A 83 7.35 1.74 -6.49
N PHE A 84 7.86 1.02 -5.50
CA PHE A 84 7.32 1.04 -4.14
C PHE A 84 8.23 1.86 -3.22
N ALA A 85 7.61 2.64 -2.33
CA ALA A 85 8.27 3.35 -1.25
C ALA A 85 8.07 2.63 0.08
N ARG A 86 9.01 2.80 1.03
CA ARG A 86 8.93 2.26 2.38
C ARG A 86 9.27 3.32 3.41
N LEU A 87 8.42 3.45 4.43
CA LEU A 87 8.73 4.11 5.70
C LEU A 87 8.79 3.05 6.80
N SER A 88 9.79 3.10 7.67
CA SER A 88 9.94 2.10 8.73
C SER A 88 10.63 2.68 9.95
N ALA A 89 9.93 2.69 11.08
CA ALA A 89 10.45 3.14 12.36
C ALA A 89 9.83 2.33 13.51
N GLY A 90 10.55 2.11 14.59
CA GLY A 90 10.08 1.32 15.72
C GLY A 90 9.48 -0.02 15.29
N ALA A 91 8.27 -0.33 15.70
CA ALA A 91 7.52 -1.51 15.26
C ALA A 91 6.76 -1.32 13.93
N SER A 92 6.66 -0.10 13.42
CA SER A 92 5.81 0.23 12.28
C SER A 92 6.54 0.08 10.95
N SER A 93 5.83 -0.40 9.92
CA SER A 93 6.26 -0.38 8.52
C SER A 93 5.11 0.02 7.62
N VAL A 94 5.36 1.00 6.76
CA VAL A 94 4.43 1.49 5.75
C VAL A 94 5.03 1.20 4.38
N LEU A 95 4.26 0.55 3.51
CA LEU A 95 4.63 0.31 2.12
C LEU A 95 3.63 1.03 1.22
N ILE A 96 4.13 1.74 0.22
CA ILE A 96 3.33 2.64 -0.62
C ILE A 96 3.55 2.27 -2.09
N ASP A 97 2.47 2.19 -2.86
CA ASP A 97 2.53 2.08 -4.32
C ASP A 97 2.82 3.48 -4.90
N ALA A 98 4.08 3.72 -5.20
CA ALA A 98 4.67 5.02 -5.53
C ALA A 98 5.18 5.10 -6.97
N GLY A 99 4.85 4.12 -7.80
CA GLY A 99 5.36 4.02 -9.17
C GLY A 99 4.29 4.20 -10.25
N ALA A 100 4.76 4.45 -11.47
CA ALA A 100 3.90 4.46 -12.63
C ALA A 100 3.26 3.07 -12.87
N LEU A 101 2.00 3.07 -13.29
CA LEU A 101 1.30 1.84 -13.60
C LEU A 101 1.93 1.12 -14.81
N PRO A 102 2.10 -0.22 -14.73
CA PRO A 102 2.50 -0.99 -15.89
C PRO A 102 1.51 -0.82 -17.04
N GLN A 103 2.03 -0.80 -18.27
CA GLN A 103 1.22 -0.58 -19.48
C GLN A 103 1.11 -1.83 -20.37
N GLY A 104 0.09 -1.86 -21.22
CA GLY A 104 -0.14 -2.93 -22.18
C GLY A 104 -0.25 -4.31 -21.51
N ARG A 105 0.45 -5.30 -22.01
CA ARG A 105 0.43 -6.67 -21.47
C ARG A 105 0.95 -6.76 -20.03
N ALA A 106 1.88 -5.90 -19.64
CA ALA A 106 2.40 -5.85 -18.28
C ALA A 106 1.34 -5.39 -17.25
N SER A 107 0.27 -4.71 -17.70
CA SER A 107 -0.81 -4.24 -16.82
C SER A 107 -1.90 -5.29 -16.52
N ILE A 108 -1.83 -6.49 -17.09
CA ILE A 108 -2.86 -7.54 -16.94
C ILE A 108 -3.09 -7.94 -15.48
N ASN A 109 -2.04 -7.93 -14.66
CA ASN A 109 -2.13 -8.19 -13.23
C ASN A 109 -2.05 -6.89 -12.40
N ALA A 110 -1.84 -5.73 -13.04
CA ALA A 110 -1.75 -4.47 -12.34
C ALA A 110 -3.11 -4.03 -11.78
N HIS A 111 -3.06 -3.28 -10.68
CA HIS A 111 -4.22 -2.69 -10.01
C HIS A 111 -4.19 -1.17 -10.15
N ALA A 112 -5.35 -0.53 -10.13
CA ALA A 112 -5.49 0.93 -10.04
C ALA A 112 -5.23 1.40 -8.59
N SER A 113 -4.03 1.11 -8.06
CA SER A 113 -3.61 1.27 -6.66
C SER A 113 -2.71 2.48 -6.42
N SER A 114 -2.70 3.43 -7.34
CA SER A 114 -1.86 4.64 -7.26
C SER A 114 -1.91 5.29 -5.88
N LEU A 115 -0.74 5.47 -5.24
CA LEU A 115 -0.55 6.00 -3.89
C LEU A 115 -1.23 5.18 -2.78
N ALA A 116 -1.75 3.99 -3.04
CA ALA A 116 -2.24 3.12 -1.98
C ALA A 116 -1.12 2.72 -1.03
N PHE A 117 -1.47 2.48 0.24
CA PHE A 117 -0.49 2.06 1.22
C PHE A 117 -0.99 0.90 2.09
N GLU A 118 -0.05 0.22 2.72
CA GLU A 118 -0.27 -0.77 3.78
C GLU A 118 0.52 -0.38 5.02
N LEU A 119 -0.06 -0.57 6.20
CA LEU A 119 0.57 -0.36 7.51
C LEU A 119 0.57 -1.67 8.29
N THR A 120 1.73 -2.02 8.82
CA THR A 120 1.90 -3.13 9.77
C THR A 120 2.55 -2.62 11.05
N SER A 121 2.02 -3.01 12.22
CA SER A 121 2.59 -2.75 13.55
C SER A 121 3.08 -4.05 14.16
N GLY A 122 4.39 -4.17 14.39
CA GLY A 122 5.00 -5.43 14.78
C GLY A 122 4.66 -6.56 13.80
N ARG A 123 4.00 -7.59 14.30
CA ARG A 123 3.54 -8.74 13.50
C ARG A 123 2.08 -8.62 13.03
N HIS A 124 1.42 -7.50 13.27
CA HIS A 124 0.00 -7.33 13.01
C HIS A 124 -0.21 -6.37 11.83
N PRO A 125 -0.75 -6.84 10.69
CA PRO A 125 -1.25 -5.96 9.64
C PRO A 125 -2.40 -5.12 10.19
N VAL A 126 -2.38 -3.82 9.95
CA VAL A 126 -3.39 -2.85 10.41
C VAL A 126 -4.22 -2.34 9.26
N ILE A 127 -3.58 -1.60 8.35
CA ILE A 127 -4.18 -1.13 7.10
C ILE A 127 -3.64 -2.01 5.97
N VAL A 128 -4.56 -2.48 5.14
CA VAL A 128 -4.28 -3.42 4.06
C VAL A 128 -4.99 -2.97 2.78
N ASN A 129 -4.74 -3.66 1.68
CA ASN A 129 -5.58 -3.60 0.48
C ASN A 129 -6.46 -4.85 0.42
N CYS A 130 -7.56 -4.83 -0.33
CA CYS A 130 -8.47 -5.98 -0.42
C CYS A 130 -7.76 -7.24 -0.93
N GLY A 131 -6.76 -7.10 -1.79
CA GLY A 131 -6.04 -8.21 -2.42
C GLY A 131 -6.52 -8.51 -3.83
N SER A 132 -5.92 -9.52 -4.47
CA SER A 132 -6.07 -9.75 -5.91
C SER A 132 -7.40 -10.36 -6.35
N GLY A 133 -8.13 -11.00 -5.46
CA GLY A 133 -9.37 -11.73 -5.79
C GLY A 133 -9.23 -12.89 -6.78
N ARG A 134 -8.07 -13.08 -7.41
CA ARG A 134 -7.85 -14.02 -8.53
C ARG A 134 -8.27 -15.45 -8.22
N ARG A 135 -8.16 -15.88 -6.95
CA ARG A 135 -8.53 -17.23 -6.52
C ARG A 135 -10.04 -17.44 -6.41
N PHE A 136 -10.79 -16.36 -6.23
CA PHE A 136 -12.22 -16.39 -5.93
C PHE A 136 -13.12 -16.19 -7.16
N GLY A 137 -12.53 -16.12 -8.34
CA GLY A 137 -13.22 -15.95 -9.61
C GLY A 137 -12.97 -14.61 -10.28
N GLU A 138 -13.46 -14.48 -11.52
CA GLU A 138 -13.14 -13.33 -12.37
C GLU A 138 -13.76 -12.00 -11.85
N ASP A 139 -14.95 -12.05 -11.28
CA ASP A 139 -15.60 -10.86 -10.71
C ASP A 139 -14.82 -10.31 -9.52
N TRP A 140 -14.37 -11.19 -8.62
CA TRP A 140 -13.49 -10.82 -7.52
C TRP A 140 -12.15 -10.27 -8.01
N ARG A 141 -11.58 -10.90 -9.05
CA ARG A 141 -10.36 -10.43 -9.68
C ARG A 141 -10.51 -9.03 -10.26
N ARG A 142 -11.59 -8.77 -10.98
CA ARG A 142 -11.87 -7.45 -11.57
C ARG A 142 -12.10 -6.39 -10.49
N THR A 143 -12.94 -6.68 -9.51
CA THR A 143 -13.23 -5.79 -8.37
C THR A 143 -11.97 -5.47 -7.57
N GLY A 144 -11.17 -6.49 -7.24
CA GLY A 144 -9.90 -6.33 -6.49
C GLY A 144 -8.87 -5.43 -7.20
N ARG A 145 -8.99 -5.23 -8.52
CA ARG A 145 -8.10 -4.36 -9.31
C ARG A 145 -8.54 -2.90 -9.34
N GLY A 146 -9.77 -2.60 -8.94
CA GLY A 146 -10.31 -1.23 -8.92
C GLY A 146 -9.71 -0.37 -7.82
N THR A 147 -9.70 0.95 -8.01
CA THR A 147 -9.16 1.92 -7.05
C THR A 147 -9.81 1.79 -5.67
N ALA A 148 -11.12 1.56 -5.60
CA ALA A 148 -11.87 1.43 -4.35
C ALA A 148 -11.49 0.20 -3.50
N SER A 149 -10.77 -0.77 -4.05
CA SER A 149 -10.25 -1.94 -3.33
C SER A 149 -8.89 -1.70 -2.66
N HIS A 150 -8.43 -0.46 -2.66
CA HIS A 150 -7.12 -0.07 -2.13
C HIS A 150 -7.25 1.05 -1.09
N SER A 151 -6.29 1.10 -0.16
CA SER A 151 -6.21 2.15 0.87
C SER A 151 -5.62 3.43 0.28
N THR A 152 -6.44 4.10 -0.53
CA THR A 152 -6.12 5.34 -1.26
C THR A 152 -7.36 6.21 -1.42
N LEU A 153 -7.15 7.41 -1.98
CA LEU A 153 -8.23 8.33 -2.30
C LEU A 153 -8.94 7.91 -3.59
N VAL A 154 -10.25 7.97 -3.56
CA VAL A 154 -11.16 7.72 -4.70
C VAL A 154 -12.02 8.96 -4.88
N ILE A 155 -12.16 9.44 -6.10
CA ILE A 155 -13.25 10.37 -6.47
C ILE A 155 -14.41 9.50 -6.94
N GLU A 156 -15.59 9.58 -6.32
CA GLU A 156 -16.76 8.79 -6.74
C GLU A 156 -17.07 9.04 -8.21
N ASP A 157 -17.48 7.99 -8.91
CA ASP A 157 -17.72 7.94 -10.35
C ASP A 157 -16.45 8.04 -11.24
N PHE A 158 -15.26 8.26 -10.61
CA PHE A 158 -14.00 8.34 -11.34
C PHE A 158 -12.95 7.39 -10.76
N VAL A 159 -12.33 6.62 -11.64
CA VAL A 159 -11.23 5.71 -11.27
C VAL A 159 -9.90 6.30 -11.73
N SER A 160 -8.83 6.03 -10.99
CA SER A 160 -7.48 6.50 -11.34
C SER A 160 -6.91 5.78 -12.57
N ALA A 161 -7.41 4.58 -12.88
CA ALA A 161 -7.14 3.83 -14.09
C ALA A 161 -8.32 2.89 -14.38
N GLU A 162 -8.59 2.60 -15.66
CA GLU A 162 -9.73 1.80 -16.10
C GLU A 162 -9.33 0.39 -16.51
N LEU A 163 -10.25 -0.57 -16.35
CA LEU A 163 -10.12 -1.89 -16.99
C LEU A 163 -10.51 -1.76 -18.47
N GLY A 164 -9.53 -1.86 -19.32
CA GLY A 164 -9.66 -1.70 -20.76
C GLY A 164 -9.95 -2.99 -21.51
N PRO A 165 -9.53 -3.07 -22.76
CA PRO A 165 -9.79 -4.22 -23.61
C PRO A 165 -9.13 -5.49 -23.08
N ARG A 166 -9.77 -6.62 -23.36
CA ARG A 166 -9.20 -7.93 -23.05
C ARG A 166 -8.11 -8.29 -24.04
N LEU A 167 -6.88 -8.30 -23.58
CA LEU A 167 -5.71 -8.74 -24.36
C LEU A 167 -5.53 -10.25 -24.24
N TRP A 168 -5.03 -10.87 -25.34
CA TRP A 168 -4.69 -12.29 -25.33
C TRP A 168 -3.37 -12.52 -24.58
N PHE A 169 -3.40 -13.32 -23.53
CA PHE A 169 -2.24 -13.66 -22.71
C PHE A 169 -2.32 -15.09 -22.19
N SER A 170 -1.27 -15.90 -22.40
CA SER A 170 -1.19 -17.30 -21.95
C SER A 170 -2.46 -18.12 -22.21
N GLY A 171 -3.00 -18.06 -23.41
CA GLY A 171 -4.19 -18.82 -23.79
C GLY A 171 -5.52 -18.27 -23.26
N GLN A 172 -5.52 -17.10 -22.60
CA GLN A 172 -6.73 -16.48 -22.04
C GLN A 172 -6.82 -15.00 -22.40
N ARG A 173 -8.05 -14.48 -22.49
CA ARG A 173 -8.28 -13.04 -22.59
C ARG A 173 -8.28 -12.41 -21.22
N ARG A 174 -7.45 -11.37 -21.01
CA ARG A 174 -7.29 -10.64 -19.76
C ARG A 174 -7.46 -9.14 -19.97
N ASP A 175 -8.09 -8.47 -19.03
CA ASP A 175 -8.24 -7.01 -19.06
C ASP A 175 -6.90 -6.33 -18.76
N ALA A 176 -6.46 -5.44 -19.63
CA ALA A 176 -5.36 -4.52 -19.35
C ALA A 176 -5.87 -3.28 -18.61
N LEU A 177 -5.00 -2.58 -17.89
CA LEU A 177 -5.29 -1.23 -17.41
C LEU A 177 -5.05 -0.21 -18.53
N VAL A 178 -5.93 0.75 -18.65
CA VAL A 178 -5.86 1.87 -19.58
C VAL A 178 -6.22 3.18 -18.88
N ASN A 179 -5.92 4.31 -19.51
CA ASN A 179 -6.26 5.64 -18.99
C ASN A 179 -5.75 5.87 -17.55
N GLY A 180 -4.65 5.23 -17.20
CA GLY A 180 -3.99 5.44 -15.90
C GLY A 180 -3.13 6.69 -15.89
N PRO A 181 -2.55 7.02 -14.72
CA PRO A 181 -1.64 8.16 -14.59
C PRO A 181 -0.48 8.08 -15.59
N SER A 182 -0.21 9.19 -16.25
CA SER A 182 0.98 9.37 -17.09
C SER A 182 2.14 10.04 -16.35
N GLU A 183 1.84 10.74 -15.25
CA GLU A 183 2.81 11.41 -14.38
C GLU A 183 2.67 10.87 -12.97
N PHE A 184 3.82 10.51 -12.38
CA PHE A 184 3.87 9.93 -11.05
C PHE A 184 5.13 10.40 -10.29
N PRO A 185 5.25 11.72 -9.99
CA PRO A 185 6.36 12.22 -9.18
C PRO A 185 6.28 11.65 -7.77
N SER A 186 7.43 11.25 -7.21
CA SER A 186 7.53 10.79 -5.84
C SER A 186 8.90 11.06 -5.25
N ALA A 187 8.97 11.30 -3.95
CA ALA A 187 10.18 11.56 -3.20
C ALA A 187 10.12 10.95 -1.80
N LEU A 188 11.28 10.54 -1.30
CA LEU A 188 11.49 10.14 0.08
C LEU A 188 12.49 11.10 0.72
N SER A 189 12.21 11.54 1.93
CA SER A 189 13.10 12.39 2.71
C SER A 189 13.14 11.97 4.17
N LEU A 190 14.22 12.34 4.87
CA LEU A 190 14.39 12.11 6.30
C LEU A 190 14.60 13.46 6.98
N SER A 191 13.88 13.69 8.07
CA SER A 191 13.98 14.90 8.88
C SER A 191 13.91 14.55 10.37
N THR A 192 14.01 15.57 11.24
CA THR A 192 13.77 15.41 12.69
C THR A 192 12.35 14.96 13.01
N ALA A 193 11.37 15.26 12.15
CA ALA A 193 9.98 14.80 12.29
C ALA A 193 9.80 13.32 11.90
N GLY A 194 10.80 12.69 11.27
CA GLY A 194 10.78 11.30 10.84
C GLY A 194 10.99 11.11 9.34
N GLN A 195 10.56 9.95 8.87
CA GLN A 195 10.63 9.59 7.45
C GLN A 195 9.39 10.12 6.73
N LYS A 196 9.59 10.83 5.62
CA LYS A 196 8.52 11.43 4.83
C LYS A 196 8.51 10.88 3.41
N PHE A 197 7.33 10.55 2.94
CA PHE A 197 7.01 10.26 1.54
C PHE A 197 6.13 11.37 0.99
N GLU A 198 6.43 11.82 -0.22
CA GLU A 198 5.61 12.73 -1.00
C GLU A 198 5.43 12.13 -2.39
N GLY A 199 4.20 12.09 -2.88
CA GLY A 199 3.92 11.56 -4.21
C GLY A 199 2.63 12.12 -4.78
N GLY A 200 2.51 12.09 -6.10
CA GLY A 200 1.32 12.57 -6.79
C GLY A 200 1.06 11.79 -8.07
N HIS A 201 -0.17 11.89 -8.58
CA HIS A 201 -0.52 11.35 -9.89
C HIS A 201 -1.66 12.15 -10.54
N ASN A 202 -1.63 12.19 -11.88
CA ASN A 202 -2.63 12.87 -12.69
C ASN A 202 -3.77 11.97 -13.19
N GLY A 203 -4.02 10.82 -12.55
CA GLY A 203 -5.03 9.83 -12.98
C GLY A 203 -6.47 10.33 -13.01
N PHE A 204 -6.80 11.39 -12.24
CA PHE A 204 -8.13 12.02 -12.26
C PHE A 204 -8.19 13.27 -13.17
N LEU A 205 -7.04 13.77 -13.63
CA LEU A 205 -6.92 15.07 -14.30
C LEU A 205 -7.81 15.16 -15.55
N ALA A 206 -7.78 14.17 -16.41
CA ALA A 206 -8.50 14.19 -17.68
C ALA A 206 -10.02 14.31 -17.52
N LYS A 207 -10.56 13.85 -16.39
CA LYS A 207 -12.02 13.80 -16.13
C LYS A 207 -12.50 14.92 -15.22
N THR A 208 -11.67 15.32 -14.25
CA THR A 208 -12.07 16.25 -13.18
C THR A 208 -11.30 17.54 -13.16
N GLY A 209 -10.18 17.63 -13.86
CA GLY A 209 -9.23 18.74 -13.75
C GLY A 209 -8.35 18.66 -12.47
N LEU A 210 -8.45 17.58 -11.68
CA LEU A 210 -7.74 17.45 -10.41
C LEU A 210 -6.61 16.43 -10.48
N THR A 211 -5.48 16.80 -9.92
CA THR A 211 -4.34 15.92 -9.61
C THR A 211 -4.41 15.53 -8.14
N HIS A 212 -4.13 14.27 -7.81
CA HIS A 212 -4.05 13.80 -6.44
C HIS A 212 -2.59 13.80 -5.98
N ALA A 213 -2.31 14.39 -4.83
CA ALA A 213 -1.04 14.30 -4.12
C ALA A 213 -1.26 13.77 -2.71
N ARG A 214 -0.32 12.95 -2.25
CA ARG A 214 -0.28 12.36 -0.90
C ARG A 214 1.06 12.63 -0.24
N THR A 215 1.01 13.10 1.00
CA THR A 215 2.15 13.13 1.91
C THR A 215 1.91 12.17 3.06
N LEU A 216 2.90 11.31 3.38
CA LEU A 216 2.90 10.46 4.57
C LEU A 216 4.15 10.75 5.39
N THR A 217 4.01 10.93 6.70
CA THR A 217 5.14 11.11 7.61
C THR A 217 5.04 10.12 8.76
N LEU A 218 6.05 9.27 8.91
CA LEU A 218 6.18 8.32 10.01
C LEU A 218 7.19 8.87 11.02
N SER A 219 6.75 9.05 12.28
CA SER A 219 7.59 9.55 13.37
C SER A 219 8.81 8.65 13.64
N PRO A 220 9.88 9.18 14.26
CA PRO A 220 11.11 8.41 14.50
C PRO A 220 10.91 7.17 15.39
N ASP A 221 9.96 7.20 16.32
CA ASP A 221 9.58 6.08 17.18
C ASP A 221 8.61 5.10 16.49
N GLY A 222 8.00 5.52 15.37
CA GLY A 222 7.02 4.74 14.62
C GLY A 222 5.63 4.69 15.28
N ASP A 223 5.35 5.56 16.24
CA ASP A 223 4.08 5.59 16.96
C ASP A 223 3.05 6.57 16.38
N LEU A 224 3.47 7.38 15.40
CA LEU A 224 2.61 8.33 14.71
C LEU A 224 2.84 8.25 13.19
N LEU A 225 1.74 8.05 12.45
CA LEU A 225 1.70 8.18 11.00
C LEU A 225 0.71 9.29 10.65
N SER A 226 1.20 10.41 10.14
CA SER A 226 0.36 11.47 9.61
C SER A 226 0.27 11.41 8.10
N GLY A 227 -0.89 11.78 7.56
CA GLY A 227 -1.14 11.85 6.12
C GLY A 227 -1.88 13.10 5.73
N GLU A 228 -1.50 13.64 4.58
CA GLU A 228 -2.19 14.72 3.90
C GLU A 228 -2.52 14.27 2.49
N GLU A 229 -3.80 14.39 2.12
CA GLU A 229 -4.28 14.19 0.76
C GLU A 229 -4.63 15.56 0.17
N VAL A 230 -4.17 15.84 -1.02
CA VAL A 230 -4.50 17.07 -1.75
C VAL A 230 -5.05 16.71 -3.13
N LEU A 231 -6.24 17.20 -3.43
CA LEU A 231 -6.76 17.26 -4.80
C LEU A 231 -6.62 18.69 -5.29
N ILE A 232 -5.93 18.90 -6.41
CA ILE A 232 -5.58 20.24 -6.87
C ILE A 232 -5.63 20.37 -8.39
N ALA A 233 -6.22 21.46 -8.88
CA ALA A 233 -6.11 21.95 -10.26
C ALA A 233 -4.91 22.91 -10.36
N VAL A 234 -3.78 22.45 -10.90
CA VAL A 234 -2.51 23.20 -10.89
C VAL A 234 -2.48 24.26 -12.00
N ALA A 235 -2.60 23.85 -13.25
CA ALA A 235 -2.47 24.73 -14.40
C ALA A 235 -3.80 25.46 -14.72
N ALA A 236 -3.73 26.56 -15.46
CA ALA A 236 -4.93 27.26 -15.89
C ALA A 236 -5.88 26.37 -16.70
N ARG A 237 -5.36 25.50 -17.57
CA ARG A 237 -6.15 24.50 -18.32
C ARG A 237 -6.87 23.52 -17.39
N ASP A 238 -6.25 23.14 -16.28
CA ASP A 238 -6.80 22.17 -15.33
C ASP A 238 -7.98 22.80 -14.58
N LYS A 239 -7.87 24.11 -14.21
CA LYS A 239 -8.96 24.89 -13.61
C LYS A 239 -10.16 25.03 -14.57
N LEU A 240 -9.90 25.29 -15.85
CA LEU A 240 -10.96 25.32 -16.87
C LEU A 240 -11.67 23.95 -16.99
N LEU A 241 -10.89 22.88 -16.98
CA LEU A 241 -11.43 21.52 -17.02
C LEU A 241 -12.23 21.19 -15.76
N PHE A 242 -11.76 21.61 -14.58
CA PHE A 242 -12.49 21.50 -13.32
C PHE A 242 -13.83 22.22 -13.39
N ASP A 243 -13.86 23.49 -13.83
CA ASP A 243 -15.09 24.27 -13.96
C ASP A 243 -16.09 23.64 -14.92
N GLN A 244 -15.62 23.12 -16.07
CA GLN A 244 -16.47 22.41 -17.02
C GLN A 244 -17.05 21.12 -16.42
N SER A 245 -16.22 20.35 -15.69
CA SER A 245 -16.66 19.11 -15.06
C SER A 245 -17.62 19.37 -13.91
N MET A 246 -17.37 20.41 -13.10
CA MET A 246 -18.29 20.86 -12.04
C MET A 246 -19.67 21.25 -12.58
N ARG A 247 -19.74 21.98 -13.72
CA ARG A 247 -21.02 22.31 -14.36
C ARG A 247 -21.78 21.08 -14.81
N ARG A 248 -21.08 20.05 -15.33
CA ARG A 248 -21.70 18.76 -15.71
C ARG A 248 -22.26 18.01 -14.50
N GLN A 249 -21.63 18.13 -13.34
CA GLN A 249 -22.07 17.52 -12.07
C GLN A 249 -23.13 18.36 -11.30
N GLY A 250 -23.67 19.42 -11.91
CA GLY A 250 -24.69 20.28 -11.27
C GLY A 250 -24.12 21.09 -10.11
N LEU A 251 -22.85 21.42 -10.09
CA LEU A 251 -22.13 22.23 -9.08
C LEU A 251 -22.12 21.63 -7.65
N GLN A 252 -22.42 20.35 -7.50
CA GLN A 252 -22.43 19.68 -6.19
C GLN A 252 -21.04 19.31 -5.67
N GLY A 253 -20.00 19.50 -6.51
CA GLY A 253 -18.64 19.07 -6.20
C GLY A 253 -18.39 17.60 -6.51
N PHE A 254 -17.15 17.20 -6.39
CA PHE A 254 -16.75 15.80 -6.54
C PHE A 254 -16.71 15.15 -5.15
N SER A 255 -17.51 14.10 -4.95
CA SER A 255 -17.46 13.31 -3.72
C SER A 255 -16.14 12.53 -3.67
N CYS A 256 -15.31 12.83 -2.67
CA CYS A 256 -14.01 12.21 -2.47
C CYS A 256 -14.06 11.31 -1.24
N LYS A 257 -13.56 10.09 -1.38
CA LYS A 257 -13.47 9.10 -0.30
C LYS A 257 -12.05 8.60 -0.15
N LEU A 258 -11.44 8.88 0.98
CA LEU A 258 -10.18 8.27 1.37
C LEU A 258 -10.49 6.99 2.16
N ARG A 259 -10.02 5.85 1.67
CA ARG A 259 -10.33 4.52 2.22
C ARG A 259 -9.14 3.96 2.98
N PHE A 260 -9.43 3.34 4.12
CA PHE A 260 -8.49 2.58 4.94
C PHE A 260 -9.09 1.19 5.16
N HIS A 261 -8.74 0.23 4.31
CA HIS A 261 -9.17 -1.15 4.47
C HIS A 261 -8.44 -1.77 5.65
N LEU A 262 -9.17 -2.39 6.56
CA LEU A 262 -8.61 -2.96 7.78
C LEU A 262 -8.37 -4.47 7.60
N HIS A 263 -7.31 -4.97 8.25
CA HIS A 263 -7.12 -6.40 8.36
C HIS A 263 -8.29 -7.04 9.12
N PRO A 264 -8.79 -8.24 8.76
CA PRO A 264 -9.96 -8.85 9.41
C PRO A 264 -9.82 -9.08 10.93
N ASP A 265 -8.60 -9.15 11.43
CA ASP A 265 -8.34 -9.35 12.86
C ASP A 265 -8.34 -8.05 13.66
N ILE A 266 -8.59 -6.90 13.01
CA ILE A 266 -8.71 -5.60 13.67
C ILE A 266 -10.15 -5.37 14.12
N VAL A 267 -10.33 -5.11 15.41
CA VAL A 267 -11.61 -4.62 15.95
C VAL A 267 -11.61 -3.11 15.85
N VAL A 268 -12.65 -2.54 15.22
CA VAL A 268 -12.75 -1.09 15.04
C VAL A 268 -13.96 -0.52 15.77
N ARG A 269 -13.79 0.62 16.42
CA ARG A 269 -14.86 1.37 17.12
C ARG A 269 -14.79 2.84 16.71
N ILE A 270 -15.93 3.42 16.35
CA ILE A 270 -16.03 4.85 16.11
C ILE A 270 -16.26 5.55 17.46
N HIS A 271 -15.52 6.63 17.70
CA HIS A 271 -15.74 7.45 18.90
C HIS A 271 -17.12 8.10 18.85
N PRO A 272 -17.87 8.19 19.97
CA PRO A 272 -19.23 8.72 19.98
C PRO A 272 -19.35 10.15 19.44
N THR A 273 -18.32 10.98 19.55
CA THR A 273 -18.29 12.35 19.03
C THR A 273 -18.07 12.41 17.50
N GLY A 274 -17.84 11.26 16.83
CA GLY A 274 -17.38 11.24 15.43
C GLY A 274 -15.92 11.67 15.28
N GLY A 275 -15.40 11.75 14.07
CA GLY A 275 -14.05 12.25 13.77
C GLY A 275 -12.89 11.35 14.19
N GLN A 276 -13.14 10.28 14.94
CA GLN A 276 -12.12 9.33 15.37
C GLN A 276 -12.58 7.87 15.26
N ALA A 277 -11.66 7.00 14.86
CA ALA A 277 -11.83 5.55 14.87
C ALA A 277 -10.68 4.89 15.64
N VAL A 278 -11.02 4.05 16.61
CA VAL A 278 -10.06 3.27 17.41
C VAL A 278 -9.94 1.88 16.82
N LEU A 279 -8.75 1.52 16.38
CA LEU A 279 -8.38 0.23 15.80
C LEU A 279 -7.67 -0.59 16.87
N ILE A 280 -8.25 -1.72 17.27
CA ILE A 280 -7.72 -2.59 18.33
C ILE A 280 -7.12 -3.83 17.70
N LEU A 281 -5.83 -4.04 17.91
CA LEU A 281 -5.06 -5.17 17.40
C LEU A 281 -5.24 -6.41 18.29
N PRO A 282 -4.94 -7.62 17.80
CA PRO A 282 -5.04 -8.85 18.59
C PRO A 282 -4.20 -8.87 19.86
N ASN A 283 -3.09 -8.12 19.90
CA ASN A 283 -2.22 -7.96 21.07
C ASN A 283 -2.66 -6.84 22.02
N SER A 284 -3.88 -6.32 21.86
CA SER A 284 -4.45 -5.19 22.63
C SER A 284 -3.77 -3.82 22.40
N GLU A 285 -2.83 -3.73 21.47
CA GLU A 285 -2.32 -2.46 20.97
C GLU A 285 -3.44 -1.71 20.25
N THR A 286 -3.49 -0.39 20.38
CA THR A 286 -4.51 0.43 19.73
C THR A 286 -3.88 1.47 18.82
N TRP A 287 -4.56 1.72 17.69
CA TRP A 287 -4.28 2.83 16.80
C TRP A 287 -5.52 3.70 16.68
N THR A 288 -5.39 4.99 16.95
CA THR A 288 -6.50 5.94 16.81
C THR A 288 -6.31 6.74 15.53
N LEU A 289 -7.24 6.58 14.58
CA LEU A 289 -7.34 7.42 13.40
C LEU A 289 -8.17 8.65 13.74
N SER A 290 -7.60 9.83 13.54
CA SER A 290 -8.26 11.13 13.71
C SER A 290 -8.17 11.92 12.42
N THR A 291 -9.15 12.79 12.17
CA THR A 291 -9.20 13.67 10.98
C THR A 291 -9.76 15.04 11.34
N ASP A 292 -9.65 16.00 10.42
CA ASP A 292 -10.19 17.33 10.56
C ASP A 292 -11.72 17.30 10.77
N ALA A 293 -12.25 18.26 11.53
CA ALA A 293 -13.67 18.33 11.88
C ALA A 293 -14.61 18.50 10.66
N THR A 294 -14.10 18.98 9.54
CA THR A 294 -14.84 19.15 8.30
C THR A 294 -14.99 17.86 7.47
N VAL A 295 -14.22 16.82 7.84
CA VAL A 295 -14.20 15.55 7.14
C VAL A 295 -15.13 14.56 7.83
N LYS A 296 -16.04 13.96 7.08
CA LYS A 296 -16.95 12.94 7.62
C LYS A 296 -16.22 11.59 7.70
N LEU A 297 -16.17 11.02 8.90
CA LEU A 297 -15.64 9.68 9.14
C LEU A 297 -16.80 8.67 9.25
N ALA A 298 -16.67 7.55 8.52
CA ALA A 298 -17.65 6.47 8.54
C ALA A 298 -16.97 5.10 8.56
N LEU A 299 -17.68 4.09 9.07
CA LEU A 299 -17.29 2.70 9.01
C LEU A 299 -18.12 1.98 7.96
N GLU A 300 -17.47 1.46 6.93
CA GLU A 300 -18.13 0.74 5.84
C GLU A 300 -17.70 -0.74 5.84
N SER A 301 -18.48 -1.59 5.18
CA SER A 301 -18.10 -2.99 4.93
C SER A 301 -16.96 -3.06 3.92
N SER A 302 -16.10 -4.05 4.09
CA SER A 302 -14.99 -4.36 3.19
C SER A 302 -14.77 -5.86 3.09
N VAL A 303 -13.84 -6.26 2.23
CA VAL A 303 -13.46 -7.65 2.01
C VAL A 303 -11.94 -7.79 2.01
N TYR A 304 -11.47 -8.93 2.48
CA TYR A 304 -10.08 -9.31 2.47
C TYR A 304 -9.89 -10.59 1.68
N LEU A 305 -9.16 -10.49 0.57
CA LEU A 305 -9.00 -11.52 -0.46
C LEU A 305 -7.60 -12.12 -0.35
N GLU A 306 -7.39 -12.96 0.67
CA GLU A 306 -6.10 -13.63 0.84
C GLU A 306 -5.99 -14.84 -0.06
N ARG A 307 -4.90 -14.95 -0.81
CA ARG A 307 -4.67 -16.04 -1.77
C ARG A 307 -4.69 -17.43 -1.15
N GLN A 308 -4.32 -17.54 0.14
CA GLN A 308 -4.26 -18.81 0.86
C GLN A 308 -5.59 -19.19 1.53
N ALA A 309 -6.55 -18.28 1.61
CA ALA A 309 -7.86 -18.54 2.15
C ALA A 309 -8.74 -19.28 1.15
N LEU A 310 -9.66 -20.13 1.66
CA LEU A 310 -10.63 -20.84 0.82
C LEU A 310 -11.78 -19.93 0.37
N GLN A 311 -12.09 -18.91 1.16
CA GLN A 311 -13.18 -17.96 0.91
C GLN A 311 -12.74 -16.53 1.22
N PRO A 312 -13.35 -15.52 0.58
CA PRO A 312 -13.19 -14.12 0.99
C PRO A 312 -13.57 -13.94 2.46
N ARG A 313 -12.78 -13.16 3.19
CA ARG A 313 -13.10 -12.79 4.58
C ARG A 313 -13.76 -11.42 4.61
N ALA A 314 -14.90 -11.31 5.29
CA ALA A 314 -15.51 -10.02 5.57
C ALA A 314 -14.63 -9.21 6.53
N THR A 315 -14.52 -7.92 6.27
CA THR A 315 -13.82 -6.98 7.15
C THR A 315 -14.52 -5.61 7.09
N LYS A 316 -13.86 -4.60 7.65
CA LYS A 316 -14.32 -3.21 7.66
C LYS A 316 -13.29 -2.32 6.99
N GLN A 317 -13.73 -1.13 6.60
CA GLN A 317 -12.87 -0.01 6.21
C GLN A 317 -13.33 1.25 6.92
N VAL A 318 -12.39 2.08 7.33
CA VAL A 318 -12.68 3.45 7.73
C VAL A 318 -12.64 4.30 6.46
N VAL A 319 -13.63 5.15 6.29
CA VAL A 319 -13.75 6.02 5.11
C VAL A 319 -13.86 7.46 5.58
N LEU A 320 -12.96 8.30 5.09
CA LEU A 320 -13.00 9.74 5.26
C LEU A 320 -13.57 10.35 4.00
N SER A 321 -14.67 11.12 4.13
CA SER A 321 -15.40 11.69 2.99
C SER A 321 -15.42 13.20 3.06
N GLN A 322 -15.17 13.84 1.91
CA GLN A 322 -15.25 15.28 1.70
C GLN A 322 -15.62 15.58 0.25
N SER A 323 -16.27 16.74 -0.01
CA SER A 323 -16.54 17.19 -1.38
C SER A 323 -15.46 18.15 -1.85
N ALA A 324 -14.89 17.90 -3.02
CA ALA A 324 -14.01 18.83 -3.70
C ALA A 324 -14.86 19.82 -4.50
N ILE A 325 -15.01 21.03 -3.96
CA ILE A 325 -15.84 22.13 -4.52
C ILE A 325 -14.99 23.30 -5.02
N SER A 326 -13.68 23.24 -4.87
CA SER A 326 -12.74 24.30 -5.26
C SER A 326 -11.50 23.70 -5.92
N TYR A 327 -10.65 24.55 -6.49
CA TYR A 327 -9.43 24.15 -7.18
C TYR A 327 -8.40 23.44 -6.29
N ALA A 328 -8.58 23.47 -4.96
CA ALA A 328 -7.76 22.74 -4.01
C ALA A 328 -8.64 22.23 -2.85
N THR A 329 -8.58 20.94 -2.58
CA THR A 329 -9.25 20.28 -1.45
C THR A 329 -8.21 19.46 -0.70
N ARG A 330 -8.22 19.56 0.63
CA ARG A 330 -7.25 18.90 1.50
C ARG A 330 -7.96 18.06 2.55
N ILE A 331 -7.45 16.86 2.82
CA ILE A 331 -7.87 15.99 3.90
C ILE A 331 -6.63 15.66 4.72
N ASN A 332 -6.61 16.08 6.00
CA ASN A 332 -5.56 15.69 6.94
C ASN A 332 -6.07 14.59 7.85
N TRP A 333 -5.19 13.65 8.16
CA TRP A 333 -5.47 12.56 9.07
C TRP A 333 -4.21 12.14 9.85
N VAL A 334 -4.41 11.57 11.01
CA VAL A 334 -3.33 11.08 11.87
C VAL A 334 -3.72 9.74 12.47
N LEU A 335 -2.81 8.79 12.42
CA LEU A 335 -2.86 7.53 13.15
C LEU A 335 -1.87 7.58 14.28
N THR A 336 -2.35 7.48 15.52
CA THR A 336 -1.52 7.48 16.73
C THR A 336 -1.62 6.13 17.42
N ARG A 337 -0.48 5.51 17.71
CA ARG A 337 -0.38 4.24 18.42
C ARG A 337 -0.38 4.47 19.94
N THR A 338 -1.19 3.69 20.66
CA THR A 338 -1.14 3.60 22.11
C THR A 338 -0.84 2.15 22.49
N ARG A 339 0.24 1.95 23.23
CA ARG A 339 0.66 0.63 23.70
C ARG A 339 0.02 0.32 25.06
N PRO A 340 -0.40 -0.94 25.31
CA PRO A 340 -0.82 -1.36 26.65
C PRO A 340 0.33 -1.17 27.67
N PRO A 341 0.03 -0.82 28.91
CA PRO A 341 1.06 -0.59 29.94
C PRO A 341 2.05 -1.74 30.17
N GLU A 342 1.59 -2.99 30.03
CA GLU A 342 2.44 -4.18 30.17
C GLU A 342 3.45 -4.35 29.03
N GLN A 343 3.09 -3.96 27.81
CA GLN A 343 4.02 -4.02 26.67
C GLN A 343 5.11 -2.97 26.77
N LEU A 344 4.79 -1.78 27.29
CA LEU A 344 5.77 -0.73 27.59
C LEU A 344 6.82 -1.18 28.62
N ARG A 345 6.42 -2.01 29.60
CA ARG A 345 7.36 -2.59 30.57
C ARG A 345 8.28 -3.63 29.93
N ARG A 346 7.74 -4.57 29.15
CA ARG A 346 8.52 -5.64 28.51
C ARG A 346 9.52 -5.11 27.48
N GLU A 347 9.17 -4.10 26.70
CA GLU A 347 10.09 -3.49 25.74
C GLU A 347 11.23 -2.75 26.43
N ARG A 348 10.93 -2.00 27.50
CA ARG A 348 11.94 -1.32 28.30
C ARG A 348 12.90 -2.30 29.00
N ASP A 349 12.38 -3.43 29.49
CA ASP A 349 13.19 -4.49 30.10
C ASP A 349 14.06 -5.20 29.06
N HIS A 350 13.59 -5.31 27.81
CA HIS A 350 14.36 -5.88 26.72
C HIS A 350 15.47 -4.92 26.26
N GLU A 351 15.17 -3.63 26.11
CA GLU A 351 16.16 -2.59 25.77
C GLU A 351 17.23 -2.44 26.86
N MET A 352 16.85 -2.49 28.15
CA MET A 352 17.83 -2.47 29.25
C MET A 352 18.73 -3.71 29.25
N ARG A 353 18.23 -4.90 28.92
CA ARG A 353 19.06 -6.12 28.80
C ARG A 353 20.04 -6.04 27.64
N TYR A 354 19.68 -5.43 26.52
CA TYR A 354 20.61 -5.21 25.40
C TYR A 354 21.67 -4.16 25.75
N ALA A 355 21.32 -3.08 26.42
CA ALA A 355 22.26 -2.02 26.82
C ALA A 355 23.27 -2.46 27.91
N ILE A 356 22.99 -3.55 28.64
CA ILE A 356 23.91 -4.12 29.64
C ILE A 356 24.88 -5.16 28.99
N GLN A 357 24.56 -5.64 27.77
CA GLN A 357 25.38 -6.64 27.04
C GLN A 357 26.29 -6.02 25.96
N THR A 358 26.21 -4.72 25.74
CA THR A 358 27.13 -3.91 24.91
C THR A 358 28.02 -3.05 25.78
#